data_5b78ad379dfff8a062d2a1b54bc3ac0b
#
_entry.id   5b78ad379dfff8a062d2a1b54bc3ac0b
#
_cell.length_a   1.000
_cell.length_b   1.000
_cell.length_c   1.000
_cell.angle_alpha   90.00
_cell.angle_beta   90.00
_cell.angle_gamma   90.00
#
_symmetry.space_group_name_H-M   'P 1'
#
loop_
_entity.id
_entity.type
_entity.pdbx_description
1 polymer ?
#
loop_
_entity_poly.entity_id
_entity_poly.type
_entity_poly.pdbx_seq_one_letter_code
_entity_poly.pdbx_strand_id
1 'polypeptide(L)'
;MTRLLKNRPMALGAGFLLLALVGIVDYMVGREVTFSLFYLAPIALVAWVFGKPAGLLVSLVAAGFWVIVDSSHAPYSRVYIPYLNFAIRVCVFAIVVSLLDALKGEIEKEKDLARIDYLTGAASMLAYYELLEMEIARSRRYRHPFTIAYIDLDNFKEVNDKFGHAAGDDTLRNVVASLRQGVRETDIVARLGGDEFALLLPEMDGDEARLVFPKLREGLLLEMERHRWPVTFSIGVLVCEGTAFDAKRLVGMADELMYSIKKGGKNAIGYSVVRGE
;
A
#
# COMPACT_ATOMS: atom_id res chain seq x y z
N MET A 1 -1.74 -13.41 -13.41
CA MET A 1 -0.49 -13.10 -12.69
C MET A 1 -0.74 -12.23 -11.46
N THR A 2 -1.54 -11.19 -11.50
CA THR A 2 -1.87 -10.28 -10.37
C THR A 2 -2.54 -10.93 -9.16
N ARG A 3 -3.41 -11.94 -9.32
CA ARG A 3 -4.06 -12.65 -8.21
C ARG A 3 -3.10 -13.54 -7.38
N LEU A 4 -2.10 -14.14 -8.03
CA LEU A 4 -1.08 -14.96 -7.36
C LEU A 4 -0.17 -14.12 -6.45
N LEU A 5 0.19 -12.90 -6.87
CA LEU A 5 1.08 -12.02 -6.13
C LEU A 5 0.40 -11.38 -4.89
N LYS A 6 -0.94 -11.26 -4.89
CA LYS A 6 -1.71 -10.72 -3.76
C LYS A 6 -2.03 -11.76 -2.67
N ASN A 7 -2.00 -13.06 -2.99
CA ASN A 7 -2.32 -14.13 -2.04
C ASN A 7 -1.04 -14.84 -1.58
N ARG A 8 -0.47 -14.40 -0.45
CA ARG A 8 0.78 -14.91 0.10
C ARG A 8 0.89 -16.45 0.17
N PRO A 9 -0.08 -17.21 0.77
CA PRO A 9 0.04 -18.66 0.83
C PRO A 9 0.01 -19.31 -0.56
N MET A 10 -0.73 -18.77 -1.51
CA MET A 10 -0.82 -19.25 -2.87
C MET A 10 0.47 -18.96 -3.68
N ALA A 11 1.10 -17.82 -3.44
CA ALA A 11 2.40 -17.48 -4.03
C ALA A 11 3.52 -18.37 -3.52
N LEU A 12 3.50 -18.72 -2.22
CA LEU A 12 4.46 -19.63 -1.62
C LEU A 12 4.31 -21.05 -2.20
N GLY A 13 3.07 -21.55 -2.27
CA GLY A 13 2.77 -22.85 -2.88
C GLY A 13 3.19 -22.91 -4.35
N ALA A 14 2.91 -21.86 -5.12
CA ALA A 14 3.32 -21.75 -6.52
C ALA A 14 4.86 -21.71 -6.67
N GLY A 15 5.56 -21.00 -5.79
CA GLY A 15 7.03 -20.94 -5.78
C GLY A 15 7.67 -22.31 -5.54
N PHE A 16 7.19 -23.04 -4.54
CA PHE A 16 7.68 -24.39 -4.26
C PHE A 16 7.31 -25.42 -5.35
N LEU A 17 6.09 -25.32 -5.90
CA LEU A 17 5.67 -26.18 -7.01
C LEU A 17 6.54 -25.93 -8.26
N LEU A 18 6.83 -24.67 -8.57
CA LEU A 18 7.69 -24.30 -9.69
C LEU A 18 9.13 -24.78 -9.46
N LEU A 19 9.65 -24.66 -8.23
CA LEU A 19 10.98 -25.14 -7.87
C LEU A 19 11.09 -26.65 -8.03
N ALA A 20 10.07 -27.40 -7.56
CA ALA A 20 10.01 -28.84 -7.72
C ALA A 20 9.93 -29.27 -9.19
N LEU A 21 9.09 -28.58 -9.99
CA LEU A 21 8.95 -28.85 -11.42
C LEU A 21 10.27 -28.64 -12.17
N VAL A 22 10.93 -27.49 -11.93
CA VAL A 22 12.23 -27.19 -12.55
C VAL A 22 13.27 -28.27 -12.15
N GLY A 23 13.29 -28.65 -10.87
CA GLY A 23 14.21 -29.68 -10.38
C GLY A 23 13.95 -31.05 -10.98
N ILE A 24 12.71 -31.48 -11.17
CA ILE A 24 12.36 -32.76 -11.82
C ILE A 24 12.81 -32.75 -13.28
N VAL A 25 12.52 -31.67 -14.01
CA VAL A 25 12.92 -31.54 -15.42
C VAL A 25 14.43 -31.52 -15.54
N ASP A 26 15.15 -30.80 -14.70
CA ASP A 26 16.61 -30.74 -14.65
C ASP A 26 17.21 -32.14 -14.39
N TYR A 27 16.60 -32.88 -13.46
CA TYR A 27 17.01 -34.28 -13.19
C TYR A 27 16.78 -35.21 -14.40
N MET A 28 15.66 -35.06 -15.12
CA MET A 28 15.33 -35.90 -16.29
C MET A 28 16.21 -35.61 -17.51
N VAL A 29 16.58 -34.34 -17.71
CA VAL A 29 17.42 -33.93 -18.86
C VAL A 29 18.90 -34.15 -18.60
N GLY A 30 19.32 -34.19 -17.35
CA GLY A 30 20.70 -34.41 -16.95
C GLY A 30 21.63 -33.24 -17.32
N ARG A 31 22.93 -33.55 -17.60
CA ARG A 31 23.98 -32.53 -17.80
C ARG A 31 24.02 -31.89 -19.18
N GLU A 32 23.24 -32.39 -20.14
CA GLU A 32 23.33 -31.91 -21.52
C GLU A 32 22.81 -30.48 -21.69
N VAL A 33 21.87 -30.07 -20.84
CA VAL A 33 21.29 -28.74 -20.84
C VAL A 33 21.37 -28.12 -19.45
N THR A 34 21.82 -26.87 -19.38
CA THR A 34 21.93 -26.15 -18.11
C THR A 34 20.61 -25.49 -17.74
N PHE A 35 19.88 -26.05 -16.78
CA PHE A 35 18.59 -25.48 -16.29
C PHE A 35 18.71 -24.38 -15.23
N SER A 36 19.94 -23.94 -14.90
CA SER A 36 20.17 -22.95 -13.83
C SER A 36 19.38 -21.64 -14.00
N LEU A 37 19.12 -21.22 -15.23
CA LEU A 37 18.34 -20.02 -15.53
C LEU A 37 16.86 -20.16 -15.09
N PHE A 38 16.29 -21.35 -15.22
CA PHE A 38 14.89 -21.58 -14.87
C PHE A 38 14.63 -21.54 -13.37
N TYR A 39 15.64 -21.81 -12.54
CA TYR A 39 15.54 -21.64 -11.08
C TYR A 39 15.35 -20.19 -10.65
N LEU A 40 15.70 -19.22 -11.51
CA LEU A 40 15.45 -17.79 -11.23
C LEU A 40 13.95 -17.46 -11.10
N ALA A 41 13.07 -18.18 -11.82
CA ALA A 41 11.62 -17.88 -11.79
C ALA A 41 10.99 -18.12 -10.40
N PRO A 42 11.14 -19.30 -9.75
CA PRO A 42 10.65 -19.52 -8.38
C PRO A 42 11.35 -18.63 -7.36
N ILE A 43 12.66 -18.38 -7.49
CA ILE A 43 13.43 -17.50 -6.61
C ILE A 43 12.90 -16.07 -6.70
N ALA A 44 12.73 -15.55 -7.93
CA ALA A 44 12.20 -14.20 -8.15
C ALA A 44 10.76 -14.04 -7.61
N LEU A 45 9.91 -15.04 -7.82
CA LEU A 45 8.54 -15.03 -7.30
C LEU A 45 8.52 -14.92 -5.77
N VAL A 46 9.29 -15.74 -5.09
CA VAL A 46 9.35 -15.75 -3.62
C VAL A 46 10.01 -14.47 -3.09
N ALA A 47 11.13 -14.03 -3.70
CA ALA A 47 11.80 -12.79 -3.32
C ALA A 47 10.88 -11.56 -3.46
N TRP A 48 10.10 -11.48 -4.56
CA TRP A 48 9.18 -10.38 -4.80
C TRP A 48 8.05 -10.29 -3.77
N VAL A 49 7.47 -11.44 -3.38
CA VAL A 49 6.30 -11.50 -2.47
C VAL A 49 6.71 -11.44 -1.00
N PHE A 50 7.79 -12.13 -0.62
CA PHE A 50 8.19 -12.33 0.78
C PHE A 50 9.45 -11.54 1.17
N GLY A 51 10.09 -10.88 0.21
CA GLY A 51 11.27 -10.06 0.44
C GLY A 51 12.59 -10.82 0.35
N LYS A 52 13.68 -10.08 0.50
CA LYS A 52 15.06 -10.54 0.34
C LYS A 52 15.43 -11.78 1.17
N PRO A 53 15.09 -11.86 2.48
CA PRO A 53 15.48 -13.03 3.29
C PRO A 53 14.89 -14.35 2.77
N ALA A 54 13.61 -14.33 2.37
CA ALA A 54 12.94 -15.51 1.81
C ALA A 54 13.52 -15.91 0.45
N GLY A 55 13.80 -14.92 -0.41
CA GLY A 55 14.47 -15.15 -1.69
C GLY A 55 15.84 -15.78 -1.55
N LEU A 56 16.66 -15.33 -0.60
CA LEU A 56 17.96 -15.90 -0.30
C LEU A 56 17.86 -17.35 0.22
N LEU A 57 16.87 -17.62 1.07
CA LEU A 57 16.65 -18.98 1.57
C LEU A 57 16.28 -19.94 0.45
N VAL A 58 15.35 -19.55 -0.44
CA VAL A 58 14.99 -20.38 -1.62
C VAL A 58 16.16 -20.51 -2.58
N SER A 59 17.03 -19.51 -2.70
CA SER A 59 18.26 -19.58 -3.49
C SER A 59 19.22 -20.66 -2.99
N LEU A 60 19.39 -20.78 -1.67
CA LEU A 60 20.20 -21.82 -1.05
C LEU A 60 19.61 -23.22 -1.30
N VAL A 61 18.29 -23.36 -1.15
CA VAL A 61 17.58 -24.63 -1.40
C VAL A 61 17.72 -25.03 -2.88
N ALA A 62 17.52 -24.09 -3.80
CA ALA A 62 17.67 -24.31 -5.24
C ALA A 62 19.09 -24.73 -5.63
N ALA A 63 20.10 -24.05 -5.09
CA ALA A 63 21.50 -24.38 -5.32
C ALA A 63 21.87 -25.77 -4.74
N GLY A 64 21.35 -26.11 -3.54
CA GLY A 64 21.55 -27.42 -2.91
C GLY A 64 20.86 -28.53 -3.68
N PHE A 65 19.64 -28.33 -4.16
CA PHE A 65 18.93 -29.31 -4.99
C PHE A 65 19.69 -29.61 -6.27
N TRP A 66 20.28 -28.61 -6.90
CA TRP A 66 21.10 -28.78 -8.08
C TRP A 66 22.36 -29.61 -7.83
N VAL A 67 23.01 -29.47 -6.67
CA VAL A 67 24.17 -30.33 -6.30
C VAL A 67 23.76 -31.80 -6.27
N ILE A 68 22.57 -32.11 -5.77
CA ILE A 68 22.03 -33.48 -5.73
C ILE A 68 21.84 -34.03 -7.16
N VAL A 69 21.19 -33.23 -8.02
CA VAL A 69 20.94 -33.59 -9.43
C VAL A 69 22.25 -33.81 -10.16
N ASP A 70 23.19 -32.91 -10.01
CA ASP A 70 24.47 -32.97 -10.70
C ASP A 70 25.36 -34.13 -10.22
N SER A 71 25.30 -34.44 -8.93
CA SER A 71 26.07 -35.57 -8.34
C SER A 71 25.54 -36.96 -8.74
N SER A 72 24.25 -37.05 -9.15
CA SER A 72 23.63 -38.36 -9.48
C SER A 72 23.95 -38.85 -10.90
N HIS A 73 24.51 -38.04 -11.80
CA HIS A 73 24.65 -38.38 -13.21
C HIS A 73 26.06 -38.89 -13.62
N ALA A 74 27.12 -38.38 -13.04
CA ALA A 74 28.49 -38.89 -13.20
C ALA A 74 29.47 -38.19 -12.25
N PRO A 75 30.58 -38.81 -11.84
CA PRO A 75 31.59 -38.17 -11.02
C PRO A 75 32.31 -37.08 -11.80
N TYR A 76 32.58 -35.96 -11.12
CA TYR A 76 33.43 -34.91 -11.66
C TYR A 76 34.87 -35.32 -11.75
N SER A 77 35.61 -34.80 -12.74
CA SER A 77 37.03 -35.00 -12.88
C SER A 77 37.86 -34.51 -11.68
N ARG A 78 37.27 -33.58 -10.85
CA ARG A 78 37.91 -33.05 -9.64
C ARG A 78 36.85 -32.79 -8.56
N VAL A 79 37.20 -33.13 -7.33
CA VAL A 79 36.30 -33.07 -6.15
C VAL A 79 35.77 -31.69 -5.83
N TYR A 80 36.53 -30.62 -6.14
CA TYR A 80 36.11 -29.24 -5.79
C TYR A 80 35.10 -28.61 -6.76
N ILE A 81 34.92 -29.17 -7.98
CA ILE A 81 34.04 -28.56 -9.02
C ILE A 81 32.58 -28.41 -8.55
N PRO A 82 31.94 -29.38 -7.89
CA PRO A 82 30.57 -29.23 -7.40
C PRO A 82 30.42 -28.08 -6.41
N TYR A 83 31.38 -27.93 -5.52
CA TYR A 83 31.38 -26.86 -4.51
C TYR A 83 31.57 -25.47 -5.13
N LEU A 84 32.44 -25.37 -6.14
CA LEU A 84 32.64 -24.15 -6.89
C LEU A 84 31.37 -23.75 -7.65
N ASN A 85 30.72 -24.69 -8.33
CA ASN A 85 29.47 -24.50 -9.04
C ASN A 85 28.34 -24.07 -8.07
N PHE A 86 28.25 -24.69 -6.90
CA PHE A 86 27.30 -24.29 -5.85
C PHE A 86 27.55 -22.86 -5.42
N ALA A 87 28.80 -22.49 -5.10
CA ALA A 87 29.13 -21.12 -4.69
C ALA A 87 28.80 -20.09 -5.77
N ILE A 88 29.13 -20.37 -7.04
CA ILE A 88 28.78 -19.46 -8.17
C ILE A 88 27.28 -19.28 -8.27
N ARG A 89 26.48 -20.33 -8.17
CA ARG A 89 25.01 -20.25 -8.26
C ARG A 89 24.40 -19.46 -7.10
N VAL A 90 24.86 -19.73 -5.87
CA VAL A 90 24.43 -18.96 -4.70
C VAL A 90 24.75 -17.47 -4.90
N CYS A 91 25.95 -17.14 -5.40
CA CYS A 91 26.32 -15.76 -5.69
C CYS A 91 25.40 -15.14 -6.77
N VAL A 92 25.15 -15.83 -7.88
CA VAL A 92 24.28 -15.33 -8.96
C VAL A 92 22.86 -15.11 -8.45
N PHE A 93 22.31 -16.09 -7.74
CA PHE A 93 20.94 -15.97 -7.18
C PHE A 93 20.85 -14.86 -6.14
N ALA A 94 21.86 -14.71 -5.27
CA ALA A 94 21.92 -13.63 -4.29
C ALA A 94 22.00 -12.25 -4.94
N ILE A 95 22.74 -12.11 -6.05
CA ILE A 95 22.78 -10.87 -6.84
C ILE A 95 21.40 -10.58 -7.40
N VAL A 96 20.73 -11.56 -8.04
CA VAL A 96 19.39 -11.36 -8.61
C VAL A 96 18.37 -10.97 -7.53
N VAL A 97 18.36 -11.67 -6.39
CA VAL A 97 17.49 -11.34 -5.26
C VAL A 97 17.75 -9.91 -4.75
N SER A 98 19.03 -9.50 -4.66
CA SER A 98 19.39 -8.16 -4.21
C SER A 98 18.98 -7.07 -5.21
N LEU A 99 19.09 -7.34 -6.52
CA LEU A 99 18.64 -6.42 -7.56
C LEU A 99 17.12 -6.28 -7.56
N LEU A 100 16.37 -7.38 -7.36
CA LEU A 100 14.91 -7.34 -7.25
C LEU A 100 14.44 -6.55 -6.02
N ASP A 101 15.12 -6.72 -4.89
CA ASP A 101 14.85 -5.97 -3.66
C ASP A 101 15.11 -4.46 -3.84
N ALA A 102 16.25 -4.10 -4.46
CA ALA A 102 16.59 -2.73 -4.78
C ALA A 102 15.58 -2.09 -5.75
N LEU A 103 15.22 -2.82 -6.82
CA LEU A 103 14.20 -2.37 -7.78
C LEU A 103 12.85 -2.14 -7.13
N LYS A 104 12.42 -3.06 -6.25
CA LYS A 104 11.17 -2.92 -5.49
C LYS A 104 11.21 -1.68 -4.61
N GLY A 105 12.31 -1.44 -3.91
CA GLY A 105 12.51 -0.26 -3.08
C GLY A 105 12.46 1.05 -3.90
N GLU A 106 13.00 1.06 -5.12
CA GLU A 106 12.95 2.23 -5.99
C GLU A 106 11.52 2.51 -6.50
N ILE A 107 10.78 1.46 -6.89
CA ILE A 107 9.37 1.58 -7.28
C ILE A 107 8.50 2.08 -6.10
N GLU A 108 8.79 1.65 -4.87
CA GLU A 108 8.09 2.13 -3.68
C GLU A 108 8.39 3.61 -3.40
N LYS A 109 9.65 4.03 -3.49
CA LYS A 109 10.03 5.46 -3.36
C LYS A 109 9.37 6.34 -4.42
N GLU A 110 9.33 5.87 -5.67
CA GLU A 110 8.68 6.61 -6.76
C GLU A 110 7.17 6.80 -6.50
N LYS A 111 6.52 5.80 -5.91
CA LYS A 111 5.12 5.90 -5.47
C LYS A 111 4.94 6.90 -4.33
N ASP A 112 5.87 6.90 -3.36
CA ASP A 112 5.82 7.83 -2.22
C ASP A 112 6.07 9.29 -2.66
N LEU A 113 6.83 9.50 -3.74
CA LEU A 113 7.07 10.81 -4.34
C LEU A 113 5.93 11.27 -5.28
N ALA A 114 5.05 10.37 -5.68
CA ALA A 114 3.92 10.73 -6.55
C ALA A 114 2.95 11.67 -5.81
N ARG A 115 2.58 12.79 -6.46
CA ARG A 115 1.62 13.75 -5.91
C ARG A 115 0.16 13.31 -6.01
N ILE A 116 -0.11 12.24 -6.76
CA ILE A 116 -1.45 11.72 -7.02
C ILE A 116 -1.47 10.23 -6.67
N ASP A 117 -2.45 9.80 -5.90
CA ASP A 117 -2.71 8.39 -5.64
C ASP A 117 -3.13 7.69 -6.94
N TYR A 118 -2.37 6.70 -7.35
CA TYR A 118 -2.54 6.03 -8.66
C TYR A 118 -3.86 5.23 -8.76
N LEU A 119 -4.44 4.83 -7.63
CA LEU A 119 -5.66 4.03 -7.61
C LEU A 119 -6.91 4.89 -7.73
N THR A 120 -6.94 6.00 -6.99
CA THR A 120 -8.15 6.83 -6.82
C THR A 120 -8.07 8.16 -7.57
N GLY A 121 -6.87 8.59 -7.97
CA GLY A 121 -6.65 9.91 -8.56
C GLY A 121 -6.77 11.07 -7.55
N ALA A 122 -6.92 10.79 -6.25
CA ALA A 122 -6.88 11.80 -5.20
C ALA A 122 -5.46 12.35 -5.01
N ALA A 123 -5.30 13.46 -4.30
CA ALA A 123 -3.99 13.91 -3.86
C ALA A 123 -3.34 12.82 -2.98
N SER A 124 -2.02 12.62 -3.12
CA SER A 124 -1.28 11.73 -2.25
C SER A 124 -1.06 12.38 -0.88
N MET A 125 -0.60 11.59 0.11
CA MET A 125 -0.20 12.08 1.42
C MET A 125 0.86 13.20 1.30
N LEU A 126 1.86 13.05 0.43
CA LEU A 126 2.89 14.07 0.20
C LEU A 126 2.26 15.38 -0.30
N ALA A 127 1.43 15.30 -1.35
CA ALA A 127 0.76 16.47 -1.91
C ALA A 127 -0.18 17.14 -0.89
N TYR A 128 -0.86 16.35 -0.07
CA TYR A 128 -1.73 16.87 1.00
C TYR A 128 -0.96 17.71 2.01
N TYR A 129 0.18 17.22 2.50
CA TYR A 129 1.01 17.98 3.44
C TYR A 129 1.56 19.27 2.82
N GLU A 130 2.02 19.24 1.57
CA GLU A 130 2.49 20.43 0.86
C GLU A 130 1.37 21.48 0.71
N LEU A 131 0.15 21.05 0.34
CA LEU A 131 -1.01 21.93 0.20
C LEU A 131 -1.48 22.48 1.54
N LEU A 132 -1.45 21.67 2.60
CA LEU A 132 -1.77 22.09 3.96
C LEU A 132 -0.77 23.15 4.47
N GLU A 133 0.52 22.97 4.24
CA GLU A 133 1.55 23.96 4.58
C GLU A 133 1.32 25.29 3.86
N MET A 134 0.93 25.25 2.58
CA MET A 134 0.58 26.43 1.81
C MET A 134 -0.68 27.12 2.38
N GLU A 135 -1.70 26.35 2.76
CA GLU A 135 -2.93 26.90 3.34
C GLU A 135 -2.69 27.51 4.73
N ILE A 136 -1.86 26.89 5.55
CA ILE A 136 -1.41 27.46 6.84
C ILE A 136 -0.75 28.83 6.60
N ALA A 137 0.13 28.92 5.61
CA ALA A 137 0.79 30.19 5.26
C ALA A 137 -0.20 31.24 4.76
N ARG A 138 -1.22 30.85 3.97
CA ARG A 138 -2.31 31.71 3.50
C ARG A 138 -3.18 32.19 4.66
N SER A 139 -3.65 31.26 5.49
CA SER A 139 -4.46 31.55 6.69
C SER A 139 -3.76 32.55 7.61
N ARG A 140 -2.44 32.35 7.85
CA ARG A 140 -1.63 33.30 8.62
C ARG A 140 -1.58 34.70 8.01
N ARG A 141 -1.49 34.79 6.67
CA ARG A 141 -1.39 36.08 5.96
C ARG A 141 -2.72 36.82 5.91
N TYR A 142 -3.79 36.10 5.60
CA TYR A 142 -5.11 36.71 5.31
C TYR A 142 -6.10 36.61 6.47
N ARG A 143 -5.72 35.86 7.53
CA ARG A 143 -6.52 35.68 8.77
C ARG A 143 -7.90 35.06 8.51
N HIS A 144 -7.98 34.14 7.54
CA HIS A 144 -9.17 33.33 7.32
C HIS A 144 -9.05 31.95 7.98
N PRO A 145 -10.15 31.33 8.41
CA PRO A 145 -10.16 29.98 8.92
C PRO A 145 -9.94 28.99 7.77
N PHE A 146 -9.59 27.77 8.11
CA PHE A 146 -9.68 26.62 7.23
C PHE A 146 -10.05 25.38 8.06
N THR A 147 -10.61 24.39 7.37
CA THR A 147 -11.00 23.14 8.04
C THR A 147 -10.23 21.96 7.40
N ILE A 148 -9.74 21.07 8.23
CA ILE A 148 -9.23 19.77 7.78
C ILE A 148 -10.09 18.65 8.35
N ALA A 149 -10.14 17.51 7.63
CA ALA A 149 -10.77 16.32 8.15
C ALA A 149 -9.91 15.09 7.88
N TYR A 150 -9.91 14.16 8.83
CA TYR A 150 -9.36 12.83 8.70
C TYR A 150 -10.51 11.83 8.67
N ILE A 151 -10.53 10.95 7.68
CA ILE A 151 -11.63 10.02 7.39
C ILE A 151 -11.07 8.62 7.29
N ASP A 152 -11.65 7.68 8.00
CA ASP A 152 -11.32 6.25 7.92
C ASP A 152 -12.56 5.45 7.53
N LEU A 153 -12.38 4.47 6.66
CA LEU A 153 -13.43 3.56 6.25
C LEU A 153 -13.58 2.42 7.26
N ASP A 154 -14.64 2.47 8.04
CA ASP A 154 -14.97 1.39 8.96
C ASP A 154 -15.32 0.11 8.19
N ASN A 155 -14.82 -1.03 8.66
CA ASN A 155 -15.10 -2.36 8.13
C ASN A 155 -14.64 -2.58 6.66
N PHE A 156 -13.75 -1.75 6.13
CA PHE A 156 -13.24 -1.89 4.75
C PHE A 156 -12.63 -3.28 4.49
N LYS A 157 -11.99 -3.89 5.48
CA LYS A 157 -11.47 -5.25 5.39
C LYS A 157 -12.57 -6.27 5.02
N GLU A 158 -13.79 -6.10 5.52
CA GLU A 158 -14.91 -7.01 5.21
C GLU A 158 -15.28 -6.99 3.71
N VAL A 159 -15.14 -5.82 3.05
CA VAL A 159 -15.32 -5.73 1.59
C VAL A 159 -14.28 -6.57 0.87
N ASN A 160 -13.02 -6.44 1.26
CA ASN A 160 -11.94 -7.22 0.67
C ASN A 160 -12.12 -8.73 0.88
N ASP A 161 -12.48 -9.12 2.10
CA ASP A 161 -12.63 -10.52 2.48
C ASP A 161 -13.86 -11.16 1.79
N LYS A 162 -14.98 -10.44 1.68
CA LYS A 162 -16.25 -10.95 1.14
C LYS A 162 -16.37 -10.82 -0.39
N PHE A 163 -15.91 -9.69 -0.96
CA PHE A 163 -16.11 -9.36 -2.38
C PHE A 163 -14.80 -9.35 -3.19
N GLY A 164 -13.66 -9.52 -2.51
CA GLY A 164 -12.33 -9.53 -3.12
C GLY A 164 -11.71 -8.12 -3.27
N HIS A 165 -10.39 -8.08 -3.49
CA HIS A 165 -9.63 -6.83 -3.57
C HIS A 165 -10.07 -5.89 -4.70
N ALA A 166 -10.63 -6.42 -5.79
CA ALA A 166 -11.16 -5.58 -6.87
C ALA A 166 -12.33 -4.71 -6.39
N ALA A 167 -13.23 -5.28 -5.57
CA ALA A 167 -14.32 -4.54 -4.96
C ALA A 167 -13.80 -3.51 -3.93
N GLY A 168 -12.75 -3.84 -3.19
CA GLY A 168 -12.07 -2.87 -2.32
C GLY A 168 -11.47 -1.70 -3.09
N ASP A 169 -10.78 -1.99 -4.21
CA ASP A 169 -10.23 -0.95 -5.09
C ASP A 169 -11.36 -0.05 -5.65
N ASP A 170 -12.52 -0.64 -6.02
CA ASP A 170 -13.69 0.11 -6.48
C ASP A 170 -14.34 0.93 -5.35
N THR A 171 -14.40 0.39 -4.14
CA THR A 171 -14.86 1.14 -2.95
C THR A 171 -14.04 2.42 -2.76
N LEU A 172 -12.72 2.32 -2.80
CA LEU A 172 -11.83 3.48 -2.64
C LEU A 172 -12.01 4.53 -3.75
N ARG A 173 -12.21 4.11 -5.01
CA ARG A 173 -12.51 5.04 -6.13
C ARG A 173 -13.85 5.75 -5.93
N ASN A 174 -14.88 5.02 -5.53
CA ASN A 174 -16.21 5.59 -5.31
C ASN A 174 -16.22 6.55 -4.11
N VAL A 175 -15.45 6.27 -3.05
CA VAL A 175 -15.28 7.21 -1.93
C VAL A 175 -14.71 8.54 -2.42
N VAL A 176 -13.63 8.54 -3.21
CA VAL A 176 -13.05 9.77 -3.75
C VAL A 176 -14.02 10.49 -4.68
N ALA A 177 -14.74 9.76 -5.53
CA ALA A 177 -15.74 10.36 -6.41
C ALA A 177 -16.86 11.04 -5.61
N SER A 178 -17.38 10.40 -4.56
CA SER A 178 -18.41 10.95 -3.68
C SER A 178 -17.91 12.15 -2.89
N LEU A 179 -16.68 12.11 -2.36
CA LEU A 179 -16.07 13.23 -1.66
C LEU A 179 -15.95 14.45 -2.58
N ARG A 180 -15.45 14.26 -3.81
CA ARG A 180 -15.30 15.34 -4.80
C ARG A 180 -16.64 15.98 -5.22
N GLN A 181 -17.72 15.20 -5.24
CA GLN A 181 -19.05 15.73 -5.54
C GLN A 181 -19.63 16.59 -4.41
N GLY A 182 -19.20 16.34 -3.19
CA GLY A 182 -19.72 17.03 -2.00
C GLY A 182 -18.88 18.21 -1.52
N VAL A 183 -17.73 18.49 -2.15
CA VAL A 183 -16.84 19.61 -1.82
C VAL A 183 -16.67 20.56 -3.01
N ARG A 184 -16.11 21.75 -2.77
CA ARG A 184 -15.83 22.75 -3.82
C ARG A 184 -14.62 22.31 -4.66
N GLU A 185 -14.46 22.85 -5.87
CA GLU A 185 -13.31 22.59 -6.75
C GLU A 185 -11.96 23.02 -6.12
N THR A 186 -12.01 24.02 -5.25
CA THR A 186 -10.85 24.53 -4.50
C THR A 186 -10.45 23.65 -3.33
N ASP A 187 -11.33 22.75 -2.91
CA ASP A 187 -11.10 21.88 -1.78
C ASP A 187 -10.26 20.65 -2.20
N ILE A 188 -9.42 20.19 -1.31
CA ILE A 188 -8.51 19.11 -1.59
C ILE A 188 -9.04 17.80 -1.00
N VAL A 189 -9.18 16.80 -1.86
CA VAL A 189 -9.45 15.41 -1.47
C VAL A 189 -8.17 14.62 -1.62
N ALA A 190 -7.69 14.05 -0.53
CA ALA A 190 -6.46 13.26 -0.50
C ALA A 190 -6.71 11.86 0.03
N ARG A 191 -5.86 10.92 -0.40
CA ARG A 191 -5.75 9.59 0.20
C ARG A 191 -4.40 9.47 0.89
N LEU A 192 -4.43 9.26 2.20
CA LEU A 192 -3.22 9.19 3.02
C LEU A 192 -2.57 7.81 2.98
N GLY A 193 -3.36 6.77 2.81
CA GLY A 193 -2.91 5.38 2.68
C GLY A 193 -4.05 4.40 2.97
N GLY A 194 -3.92 3.16 2.52
CA GLY A 194 -4.92 2.14 2.83
C GLY A 194 -6.37 2.57 2.58
N ASP A 195 -7.12 2.68 3.65
CA ASP A 195 -8.53 3.10 3.76
C ASP A 195 -8.70 4.49 4.41
N GLU A 196 -7.62 5.28 4.49
CA GLU A 196 -7.59 6.59 5.14
C GLU A 196 -7.57 7.73 4.12
N PHE A 197 -8.41 8.72 4.35
CA PHE A 197 -8.55 9.90 3.50
C PHE A 197 -8.46 11.18 4.32
N ALA A 198 -8.10 12.27 3.65
CA ALA A 198 -8.12 13.60 4.25
C ALA A 198 -8.79 14.61 3.33
N LEU A 199 -9.40 15.62 3.95
CA LEU A 199 -9.90 16.79 3.27
C LEU A 199 -9.17 18.02 3.79
N LEU A 200 -8.92 18.99 2.90
CA LEU A 200 -8.51 20.35 3.24
C LEU A 200 -9.49 21.31 2.56
N LEU A 201 -10.18 22.10 3.37
CA LEU A 201 -11.23 23.00 2.93
C LEU A 201 -10.83 24.43 3.32
N PRO A 202 -10.18 25.16 2.39
CA PRO A 202 -9.83 26.57 2.59
C PRO A 202 -11.04 27.44 2.89
N GLU A 203 -10.86 28.45 3.73
CA GLU A 203 -11.89 29.45 4.06
C GLU A 203 -13.19 28.85 4.63
N MET A 204 -13.16 27.61 5.17
CA MET A 204 -14.29 26.97 5.81
C MET A 204 -14.21 27.14 7.32
N ASP A 205 -15.21 27.77 7.91
CA ASP A 205 -15.35 27.91 9.36
C ASP A 205 -16.13 26.77 10.02
N GLY A 206 -16.34 26.85 11.34
CA GLY A 206 -16.99 25.81 12.12
C GLY A 206 -18.48 25.65 11.81
N ASP A 207 -19.18 26.70 11.46
CA ASP A 207 -20.61 26.67 11.14
C ASP A 207 -20.82 26.04 9.77
N GLU A 208 -20.05 26.44 8.77
CA GLU A 208 -20.05 25.81 7.45
C GLU A 208 -19.67 24.31 7.53
N ALA A 209 -18.64 23.97 8.32
CA ALA A 209 -18.22 22.57 8.51
C ALA A 209 -19.36 21.72 9.09
N ARG A 210 -20.12 22.24 10.06
CA ARG A 210 -21.26 21.51 10.64
C ARG A 210 -22.41 21.30 9.65
N LEU A 211 -22.49 22.08 8.58
CA LEU A 211 -23.49 21.92 7.51
C LEU A 211 -23.01 20.98 6.41
N VAL A 212 -21.73 21.02 6.07
CA VAL A 212 -21.14 20.27 4.95
C VAL A 212 -20.89 18.80 5.33
N PHE A 213 -20.22 18.52 6.45
CA PHE A 213 -19.80 17.17 6.79
C PHE A 213 -20.93 16.15 7.01
N PRO A 214 -22.09 16.49 7.59
CA PRO A 214 -23.22 15.56 7.65
C PRO A 214 -23.71 15.15 6.27
N LYS A 215 -23.80 16.09 5.32
CA LYS A 215 -24.21 15.79 3.92
C LYS A 215 -23.18 14.95 3.20
N LEU A 216 -21.88 15.24 3.39
CA LEU A 216 -20.79 14.41 2.85
C LEU A 216 -20.90 12.97 3.34
N ARG A 217 -21.05 12.77 4.65
CA ARG A 217 -21.19 11.44 5.24
C ARG A 217 -22.43 10.73 4.72
N GLU A 218 -23.57 11.41 4.62
CA GLU A 218 -24.82 10.85 4.06
C GLU A 218 -24.62 10.39 2.61
N GLY A 219 -23.98 11.22 1.76
CA GLY A 219 -23.65 10.87 0.39
C GLY A 219 -22.74 9.66 0.29
N LEU A 220 -21.71 9.57 1.14
CA LEU A 220 -20.83 8.43 1.23
C LEU A 220 -21.58 7.15 1.62
N LEU A 221 -22.46 7.22 2.63
CA LEU A 221 -23.25 6.07 3.08
C LEU A 221 -24.21 5.57 2.01
N LEU A 222 -24.89 6.50 1.31
CA LEU A 222 -25.77 6.15 0.19
C LEU A 222 -25.02 5.45 -0.93
N GLU A 223 -23.80 5.86 -1.23
CA GLU A 223 -22.99 5.20 -2.25
C GLU A 223 -22.57 3.79 -1.82
N MET A 224 -22.20 3.60 -0.55
CA MET A 224 -21.88 2.27 -0.02
C MET A 224 -23.10 1.36 -0.05
N GLU A 225 -24.30 1.86 0.27
CA GLU A 225 -25.55 1.12 0.25
C GLU A 225 -25.93 0.66 -1.19
N ARG A 226 -25.76 1.53 -2.19
CA ARG A 226 -26.00 1.19 -3.62
C ARG A 226 -25.19 -0.02 -4.06
N HIS A 227 -23.97 -0.14 -3.58
CA HIS A 227 -23.07 -1.25 -3.88
C HIS A 227 -23.20 -2.43 -2.90
N ARG A 228 -24.02 -2.30 -1.85
CA ARG A 228 -24.17 -3.28 -0.76
C ARG A 228 -22.85 -3.55 -0.02
N TRP A 229 -22.00 -2.55 0.08
CA TRP A 229 -20.75 -2.64 0.83
C TRP A 229 -21.01 -2.25 2.31
N PRO A 230 -20.60 -3.10 3.28
CA PRO A 230 -20.84 -2.85 4.70
C PRO A 230 -19.84 -1.85 5.29
N VAL A 231 -19.61 -0.73 4.60
CA VAL A 231 -18.67 0.32 5.00
C VAL A 231 -19.43 1.48 5.59
N THR A 232 -18.90 2.00 6.70
CA THR A 232 -19.28 3.28 7.29
C THR A 232 -18.06 4.18 7.46
N PHE A 233 -18.21 5.36 8.03
CA PHE A 233 -17.14 6.36 8.05
C PHE A 233 -16.98 6.96 9.44
N SER A 234 -15.77 6.88 9.99
CA SER A 234 -15.34 7.62 11.18
C SER A 234 -14.59 8.88 10.72
N ILE A 235 -15.08 10.06 11.13
CA ILE A 235 -14.60 11.35 10.60
C ILE A 235 -14.19 12.26 11.75
N GLY A 236 -12.93 12.67 11.80
CA GLY A 236 -12.44 13.72 12.69
C GLY A 236 -12.32 15.05 11.94
N VAL A 237 -13.10 16.06 12.30
CA VAL A 237 -13.12 17.39 11.69
C VAL A 237 -12.46 18.40 12.62
N LEU A 238 -11.42 19.06 12.13
CA LEU A 238 -10.67 20.05 12.87
C LEU A 238 -10.78 21.42 12.19
N VAL A 239 -11.44 22.37 12.85
CA VAL A 239 -11.54 23.75 12.41
C VAL A 239 -10.34 24.53 12.94
N CYS A 240 -9.60 25.18 12.06
CA CYS A 240 -8.39 25.92 12.37
C CYS A 240 -8.66 27.42 12.33
N GLU A 241 -8.69 28.06 13.51
CA GLU A 241 -8.87 29.50 13.68
C GLU A 241 -7.60 30.10 14.29
N GLY A 242 -6.93 31.02 13.59
CA GLY A 242 -5.70 31.66 14.09
C GLY A 242 -4.54 31.57 13.12
N THR A 243 -3.32 31.76 13.61
CA THR A 243 -2.16 32.01 12.72
C THR A 243 -0.95 31.11 12.92
N ALA A 244 -0.84 30.42 14.05
CA ALA A 244 0.35 29.60 14.37
C ALA A 244 0.00 28.11 14.39
N PHE A 245 0.18 27.44 13.25
CA PHE A 245 -0.12 26.03 13.10
C PHE A 245 1.10 25.27 12.58
N ASP A 246 1.19 24.01 12.98
CA ASP A 246 2.09 22.99 12.43
C ASP A 246 1.27 21.91 11.73
N ALA A 247 1.57 21.63 10.46
CA ALA A 247 0.78 20.72 9.64
C ALA A 247 0.71 19.30 10.23
N LYS A 248 1.83 18.76 10.73
CA LYS A 248 1.87 17.41 11.32
C LYS A 248 1.04 17.32 12.58
N ARG A 249 1.10 18.38 13.41
CA ARG A 249 0.30 18.47 14.62
C ARG A 249 -1.19 18.53 14.32
N LEU A 250 -1.60 19.34 13.33
CA LEU A 250 -3.02 19.42 12.93
C LEU A 250 -3.54 18.07 12.42
N VAL A 251 -2.79 17.42 11.54
CA VAL A 251 -3.18 16.10 11.02
C VAL A 251 -3.26 15.08 12.15
N GLY A 252 -2.29 15.07 13.07
CA GLY A 252 -2.31 14.19 14.25
C GLY A 252 -3.54 14.42 15.15
N MET A 253 -3.95 15.68 15.36
CA MET A 253 -5.15 16.00 16.14
C MET A 253 -6.44 15.55 15.43
N ALA A 254 -6.51 15.67 14.10
CA ALA A 254 -7.66 15.20 13.32
C ALA A 254 -7.75 13.68 13.33
N ASP A 255 -6.60 12.99 13.25
CA ASP A 255 -6.50 11.51 13.38
C ASP A 255 -6.91 11.04 14.77
N GLU A 256 -6.40 11.64 15.86
CA GLU A 256 -6.80 11.32 17.23
C GLU A 256 -8.31 11.46 17.44
N LEU A 257 -8.90 12.51 16.87
CA LEU A 257 -10.35 12.74 16.91
C LEU A 257 -11.10 11.65 16.15
N MET A 258 -10.71 11.32 14.92
CA MET A 258 -11.26 10.22 14.13
C MET A 258 -11.13 8.88 14.89
N TYR A 259 -9.97 8.61 15.48
CA TYR A 259 -9.74 7.38 16.24
C TYR A 259 -10.62 7.29 17.48
N SER A 260 -10.91 8.41 18.17
CA SER A 260 -11.86 8.45 19.27
C SER A 260 -13.27 8.04 18.84
N ILE A 261 -13.71 8.49 17.66
CA ILE A 261 -14.98 8.10 17.03
C ILE A 261 -14.98 6.59 16.73
N LYS A 262 -13.90 6.11 16.13
CA LYS A 262 -13.74 4.68 15.78
C LYS A 262 -13.83 3.77 17.01
N LYS A 263 -13.31 4.19 18.15
CA LYS A 263 -13.47 3.50 19.45
C LYS A 263 -14.86 3.66 20.06
N GLY A 264 -15.51 4.79 19.85
CA GLY A 264 -16.81 5.15 20.43
C GLY A 264 -18.02 4.51 19.76
N GLY A 265 -17.85 3.69 18.72
CA GLY A 265 -18.96 3.02 18.02
C GLY A 265 -18.95 3.18 16.51
N LYS A 266 -17.94 3.87 15.96
CA LYS A 266 -17.80 4.11 14.51
C LYS A 266 -18.93 4.97 13.91
N ASN A 267 -18.89 5.16 12.58
CA ASN A 267 -19.98 5.76 11.80
C ASN A 267 -20.47 7.11 12.33
N ALA A 268 -19.56 8.01 12.71
CA ALA A 268 -19.89 9.30 13.29
C ALA A 268 -18.85 10.37 12.90
N ILE A 269 -19.19 11.64 13.21
CA ILE A 269 -18.35 12.80 12.97
C ILE A 269 -18.01 13.43 14.32
N GLY A 270 -16.74 13.62 14.60
CA GLY A 270 -16.25 14.43 15.72
C GLY A 270 -15.78 15.80 15.24
N TYR A 271 -16.00 16.82 16.03
CA TYR A 271 -15.59 18.19 15.72
C TYR A 271 -14.70 18.74 16.84
N SER A 272 -13.65 19.42 16.46
CA SER A 272 -12.81 20.20 17.36
C SER A 272 -12.41 21.52 16.70
N VAL A 273 -12.13 22.53 17.52
CA VAL A 273 -11.63 23.83 17.05
C VAL A 273 -10.27 24.06 17.65
N VAL A 274 -9.29 24.37 16.82
CA VAL A 274 -7.94 24.76 17.25
C VAL A 274 -7.74 26.22 16.98
N ARG A 275 -7.36 26.96 18.02
CA ARG A 275 -7.01 28.36 17.94
C ARG A 275 -5.50 28.49 18.04
N GLY A 276 -4.88 28.88 16.90
CA GLY A 276 -3.47 29.22 16.88
C GLY A 276 -3.24 30.61 17.50
N GLU A 277 -2.20 30.72 18.31
CA GLU A 277 -1.78 32.01 18.88
C GLU A 277 -1.25 32.99 17.82
#